data_35e57c1cac1b4eca416882fd7b055eb9
#
_entry.id   35e57c1cac1b4eca416882fd7b055eb9
#
_cell.length_a   1.000
_cell.length_b   1.000
_cell.length_c   1.000
_cell.angle_alpha   90.00
_cell.angle_beta   90.00
_cell.angle_gamma   90.00
#
_symmetry.space_group_name_H-M   'P 1'
#
loop_
_entity.id
_entity.type
_entity.pdbx_description
1 polymer ?
#
loop_
_entity_poly.entity_id
_entity_poly.type
_entity_poly.pdbx_seq_one_letter_code
_entity_poly.pdbx_strand_id
1 'polypeptide(L)'
;MKVVILAGGMGTRLQEETQVRPKPMVEIGGQPILWHIMKHYSHHHFSDFYISLGYLGNSIKNFFLDQYNLSGSLTIDFLKNKVEREQEASEIWRVNLVDTGVTTMTGGRLLRLREKIGNDTFMLTYGDGVSNVDLSALLQFHRNHGRMATVTAVRPPARFGGLNMDGDVVESFTEKPTLGEGWINGGFLVFKPEIFDYLVDDQSILESMAL
;
A
#
# COMPACT_ATOMS: atom_id res chain seq x y z
N MET A 1 2.90 -4.03 -15.63
CA MET A 1 2.38 -2.85 -14.91
C MET A 1 3.10 -2.79 -13.58
N LYS A 2 3.72 -1.66 -13.25
CA LYS A 2 4.40 -1.42 -11.98
C LYS A 2 3.39 -1.01 -10.91
N VAL A 3 3.58 -1.49 -9.69
CA VAL A 3 2.75 -1.17 -8.52
C VAL A 3 3.64 -0.54 -7.46
N VAL A 4 3.35 0.70 -7.09
CA VAL A 4 4.01 1.40 -5.99
C VAL A 4 3.23 1.19 -4.70
N ILE A 5 3.93 0.79 -3.62
CA ILE A 5 3.33 0.66 -2.29
C ILE A 5 4.06 1.61 -1.33
N LEU A 6 3.34 2.60 -0.80
CA LEU A 6 3.89 3.56 0.17
C LEU A 6 3.93 2.92 1.57
N ALA A 7 5.11 2.51 2.01
CA ALA A 7 5.32 1.75 3.25
C ALA A 7 6.29 2.42 4.26
N GLY A 8 6.64 3.69 4.04
CA GLY A 8 7.68 4.37 4.81
C GLY A 8 7.19 5.30 5.93
N GLY A 9 5.88 5.41 6.18
CA GLY A 9 5.31 6.32 7.18
C GLY A 9 5.56 5.89 8.63
N MET A 10 5.62 6.86 9.57
CA MET A 10 5.88 6.60 10.99
C MET A 10 4.70 5.98 11.75
N GLY A 11 3.50 5.94 11.18
CA GLY A 11 2.35 5.26 11.77
C GLY A 11 1.79 5.88 13.07
N THR A 12 1.96 7.17 13.30
CA THR A 12 1.69 7.90 14.56
C THR A 12 0.29 7.71 15.17
N ARG A 13 -0.70 7.22 14.42
CA ARG A 13 -2.07 7.00 14.91
C ARG A 13 -2.28 5.67 15.65
N LEU A 14 -1.34 4.72 15.57
CA LEU A 14 -1.38 3.41 16.24
C LEU A 14 -0.07 3.21 17.03
N GLN A 15 0.19 4.08 18.00
CA GLN A 15 1.49 4.18 18.68
C GLN A 15 1.93 2.89 19.40
N GLU A 16 1.00 2.11 19.94
CA GLU A 16 1.35 0.90 20.71
C GLU A 16 1.93 -0.22 19.85
N GLU A 17 1.39 -0.44 18.66
CA GLU A 17 1.85 -1.49 17.73
C GLU A 17 3.01 -1.02 16.85
N THR A 18 3.09 0.28 16.53
CA THR A 18 4.04 0.82 15.56
C THR A 18 5.41 1.18 16.14
N GLN A 19 5.62 1.04 17.46
CA GLN A 19 6.95 1.20 18.06
C GLN A 19 7.91 0.05 17.67
N VAL A 20 7.38 -1.14 17.42
CA VAL A 20 8.17 -2.35 17.16
C VAL A 20 8.12 -2.77 15.69
N ARG A 21 6.99 -2.54 15.01
CA ARG A 21 6.76 -2.93 13.62
C ARG A 21 6.15 -1.79 12.82
N PRO A 22 6.54 -1.54 11.57
CA PRO A 22 5.84 -0.57 10.72
C PRO A 22 4.44 -1.11 10.39
N LYS A 23 3.44 -0.23 10.21
CA LYS A 23 2.05 -0.62 9.93
C LYS A 23 1.88 -1.68 8.85
N PRO A 24 2.61 -1.62 7.72
CA PRO A 24 2.51 -2.65 6.68
C PRO A 24 2.87 -4.06 7.15
N MET A 25 3.60 -4.17 8.27
CA MET A 25 4.04 -5.44 8.87
C MET A 25 3.15 -5.92 10.01
N VAL A 26 2.04 -5.24 10.30
CA VAL A 26 0.99 -5.76 11.20
C VAL A 26 0.36 -6.99 10.56
N GLU A 27 0.26 -8.07 11.32
CA GLU A 27 -0.18 -9.37 10.81
C GLU A 27 -1.70 -9.57 10.91
N ILE A 28 -2.25 -10.15 9.87
CA ILE A 28 -3.63 -10.64 9.80
C ILE A 28 -3.57 -12.09 9.33
N GLY A 29 -4.04 -13.02 10.15
CA GLY A 29 -4.00 -14.44 9.82
C GLY A 29 -2.57 -14.99 9.62
N GLY A 30 -1.59 -14.45 10.34
CA GLY A 30 -0.20 -14.90 10.28
C GLY A 30 0.61 -14.35 9.11
N GLN A 31 0.06 -13.38 8.35
CA GLN A 31 0.76 -12.70 7.27
C GLN A 31 0.63 -11.18 7.40
N PRO A 32 1.67 -10.39 7.05
CA PRO A 32 1.61 -8.94 7.09
C PRO A 32 0.51 -8.36 6.18
N ILE A 33 -0.07 -7.21 6.56
CA ILE A 33 -1.00 -6.45 5.70
C ILE A 33 -0.40 -6.24 4.31
N LEU A 34 0.88 -5.91 4.23
CA LEU A 34 1.63 -5.73 2.98
C LEU A 34 1.52 -6.96 2.08
N TRP A 35 1.64 -8.17 2.64
CA TRP A 35 1.50 -9.42 1.89
C TRP A 35 0.08 -9.56 1.30
N HIS A 36 -0.96 -9.26 2.09
CA HIS A 36 -2.36 -9.31 1.62
C HIS A 36 -2.62 -8.32 0.48
N ILE A 37 -2.06 -7.10 0.58
CA ILE A 37 -2.13 -6.12 -0.50
C ILE A 37 -1.49 -6.67 -1.77
N MET A 38 -0.29 -7.24 -1.68
CA MET A 38 0.42 -7.81 -2.82
C MET A 38 -0.32 -9.01 -3.42
N LYS A 39 -0.94 -9.87 -2.59
CA LYS A 39 -1.80 -10.98 -3.06
C LYS A 39 -3.01 -10.46 -3.83
N HIS A 40 -3.64 -9.38 -3.37
CA HIS A 40 -4.75 -8.76 -4.08
C HIS A 40 -4.32 -8.26 -5.47
N TYR A 41 -3.18 -7.56 -5.58
CA TYR A 41 -2.62 -7.15 -6.87
C TYR A 41 -2.28 -8.35 -7.77
N SER A 42 -1.67 -9.39 -7.20
CA SER A 42 -1.30 -10.60 -7.94
C SER A 42 -2.50 -11.37 -8.49
N HIS A 43 -3.63 -11.38 -7.75
CA HIS A 43 -4.88 -11.94 -8.24
C HIS A 43 -5.35 -11.28 -9.54
N HIS A 44 -5.05 -10.00 -9.72
CA HIS A 44 -5.30 -9.24 -10.95
C HIS A 44 -4.10 -9.20 -11.91
N HIS A 45 -3.13 -10.12 -11.77
CA HIS A 45 -1.93 -10.27 -12.61
C HIS A 45 -0.94 -9.09 -12.56
N PHE A 46 -0.93 -8.31 -11.47
CA PHE A 46 0.07 -7.28 -11.19
C PHE A 46 1.08 -7.81 -10.17
N SER A 47 2.33 -8.03 -10.60
CA SER A 47 3.35 -8.72 -9.80
C SER A 47 4.71 -8.00 -9.73
N ASP A 48 4.82 -6.78 -10.27
CA ASP A 48 6.05 -5.96 -10.23
C ASP A 48 5.89 -4.81 -9.22
N PHE A 49 6.38 -5.04 -8.01
CA PHE A 49 6.17 -4.16 -6.86
C PHE A 49 7.38 -3.28 -6.57
N TYR A 50 7.13 -2.00 -6.32
CA TYR A 50 8.07 -1.00 -5.84
C TYR A 50 7.61 -0.50 -4.47
N ILE A 51 8.25 -0.98 -3.42
CA ILE A 51 7.87 -0.68 -2.03
C ILE A 51 8.78 0.44 -1.54
N SER A 52 8.19 1.62 -1.28
CA SER A 52 8.93 2.76 -0.72
C SER A 52 9.12 2.58 0.77
N LEU A 53 10.36 2.43 1.21
CA LEU A 53 10.74 2.22 2.59
C LEU A 53 11.09 3.54 3.28
N GLY A 54 10.96 3.57 4.59
CA GLY A 54 11.34 4.67 5.46
C GLY A 54 11.50 4.16 6.90
N TYR A 55 10.65 4.65 7.81
CA TYR A 55 10.68 4.21 9.20
C TYR A 55 10.55 2.68 9.32
N LEU A 56 11.45 2.05 10.08
CA LEU A 56 11.56 0.60 10.25
C LEU A 56 11.61 -0.20 8.93
N GLY A 57 12.10 0.37 7.84
CA GLY A 57 12.16 -0.29 6.53
C GLY A 57 12.95 -1.60 6.52
N ASN A 58 13.90 -1.80 7.46
CA ASN A 58 14.63 -3.06 7.60
C ASN A 58 13.74 -4.24 8.00
N SER A 59 12.66 -4.02 8.76
CA SER A 59 11.70 -5.08 9.07
C SER A 59 11.04 -5.63 7.80
N ILE A 60 10.71 -4.74 6.86
CA ILE A 60 10.14 -5.13 5.56
C ILE A 60 11.19 -5.88 4.72
N LYS A 61 12.45 -5.40 4.69
CA LYS A 61 13.54 -6.08 3.97
C LYS A 61 13.77 -7.49 4.51
N ASN A 62 13.83 -7.62 5.84
CA ASN A 62 14.04 -8.92 6.50
C ASN A 62 12.91 -9.89 6.16
N PHE A 63 11.66 -9.44 6.21
CA PHE A 63 10.51 -10.27 5.84
C PHE A 63 10.68 -10.88 4.43
N PHE A 64 11.00 -10.09 3.42
CA PHE A 64 11.19 -10.61 2.06
C PHE A 64 12.44 -11.47 1.90
N LEU A 65 13.52 -11.13 2.62
CA LEU A 65 14.72 -11.97 2.65
C LEU A 65 14.45 -13.32 3.30
N ASP A 66 13.69 -13.35 4.40
CA ASP A 66 13.31 -14.58 5.09
C ASP A 66 12.35 -15.42 4.21
N GLN A 67 11.37 -14.80 3.59
CA GLN A 67 10.50 -15.47 2.60
C GLN A 67 11.30 -16.09 1.46
N TYR A 68 12.30 -15.39 0.93
CA TYR A 68 13.17 -15.90 -0.14
C TYR A 68 14.12 -16.98 0.35
N ASN A 69 14.73 -16.81 1.54
CA ASN A 69 15.78 -17.70 2.03
C ASN A 69 15.25 -18.95 2.75
N LEU A 70 14.10 -18.86 3.42
CA LEU A 70 13.57 -19.88 4.32
C LEU A 70 12.33 -20.59 3.78
N SER A 71 11.84 -20.22 2.58
CA SER A 71 10.74 -20.95 1.93
C SER A 71 11.22 -22.31 1.43
N GLY A 72 10.38 -23.33 1.62
CA GLY A 72 10.68 -24.71 1.20
C GLY A 72 11.58 -25.47 2.16
N SER A 73 12.21 -26.53 1.67
CA SER A 73 13.11 -27.40 2.45
C SER A 73 14.55 -26.89 2.40
N LEU A 74 15.22 -26.94 3.56
CA LEU A 74 16.63 -26.57 3.71
C LEU A 74 17.45 -27.78 4.20
N THR A 75 18.55 -28.05 3.52
CA THR A 75 19.61 -28.95 4.01
C THR A 75 20.84 -28.12 4.33
N ILE A 76 21.27 -28.13 5.59
CA ILE A 76 22.47 -27.43 6.04
C ILE A 76 23.54 -28.47 6.37
N ASP A 77 24.57 -28.54 5.54
CA ASP A 77 25.74 -29.42 5.75
C ASP A 77 26.89 -28.60 6.35
N PHE A 78 27.03 -28.67 7.67
CA PHE A 78 28.09 -27.96 8.40
C PHE A 78 29.49 -28.53 8.10
N LEU A 79 29.59 -29.79 7.70
CA LEU A 79 30.88 -30.41 7.38
C LEU A 79 31.44 -29.88 6.05
N LYS A 80 30.55 -29.64 5.09
CA LYS A 80 30.91 -29.13 3.76
C LYS A 80 30.73 -27.62 3.64
N ASN A 81 30.24 -26.95 4.71
CA ASN A 81 29.88 -25.54 4.70
C ASN A 81 28.96 -25.18 3.52
N LYS A 82 27.91 -25.97 3.31
CA LYS A 82 26.99 -25.88 2.17
C LYS A 82 25.55 -25.78 2.63
N VAL A 83 24.77 -24.94 1.96
CA VAL A 83 23.31 -24.85 2.11
C VAL A 83 22.67 -25.22 0.76
N GLU A 84 21.83 -26.21 0.77
CA GLU A 84 21.00 -26.61 -0.37
C GLU A 84 19.55 -26.26 -0.07
N ARG A 85 18.85 -25.70 -1.07
CA ARG A 85 17.47 -25.27 -0.95
C ARG A 85 16.63 -25.95 -2.02
N GLU A 86 15.54 -26.55 -1.61
CA GLU A 86 14.47 -26.98 -2.50
C GLU A 86 13.39 -25.89 -2.44
N GLN A 87 13.51 -24.89 -3.34
CA GLN A 87 12.55 -23.80 -3.41
C GLN A 87 11.34 -24.24 -4.26
N GLU A 88 10.18 -24.26 -3.63
CA GLU A 88 8.93 -24.08 -4.34
C GLU A 88 8.65 -22.57 -4.40
N ALA A 89 8.63 -22.00 -5.60
CA ALA A 89 8.26 -20.60 -5.77
C ALA A 89 6.79 -20.42 -5.33
N SER A 90 6.58 -19.97 -4.10
CA SER A 90 5.24 -19.73 -3.57
C SER A 90 4.56 -18.52 -4.22
N GLU A 91 5.34 -17.55 -4.70
CA GLU A 91 4.84 -16.29 -5.26
C GLU A 91 5.64 -15.88 -6.51
N ILE A 92 4.94 -15.43 -7.55
CA ILE A 92 5.55 -14.91 -8.78
C ILE A 92 5.67 -13.39 -8.66
N TRP A 93 6.40 -12.91 -7.67
CA TRP A 93 6.59 -11.48 -7.43
C TRP A 93 7.99 -11.01 -7.82
N ARG A 94 8.06 -9.84 -8.41
CA ARG A 94 9.26 -9.03 -8.45
C ARG A 94 9.12 -7.92 -7.42
N VAL A 95 9.98 -7.90 -6.41
CA VAL A 95 9.88 -6.95 -5.29
C VAL A 95 11.10 -6.06 -5.28
N ASN A 96 10.88 -4.76 -5.45
CA ASN A 96 11.90 -3.72 -5.39
C ASN A 96 11.73 -2.95 -4.07
N LEU A 97 12.62 -3.16 -3.13
CA LEU A 97 12.63 -2.52 -1.81
C LEU A 97 13.50 -1.27 -1.87
N VAL A 98 12.88 -0.09 -1.94
CA VAL A 98 13.58 1.18 -2.19
C VAL A 98 13.55 2.05 -0.96
N ASP A 99 14.72 2.38 -0.42
CA ASP A 99 14.83 3.35 0.66
C ASP A 99 14.53 4.75 0.14
N THR A 100 13.49 5.35 0.67
CA THR A 100 13.03 6.69 0.28
C THR A 100 13.18 7.72 1.41
N GLY A 101 13.91 7.37 2.47
CA GLY A 101 14.18 8.25 3.61
C GLY A 101 13.08 8.20 4.69
N VAL A 102 13.46 8.50 5.93
CA VAL A 102 12.57 8.41 7.10
C VAL A 102 11.59 9.59 7.14
N THR A 103 12.06 10.78 6.82
CA THR A 103 11.30 12.05 6.94
C THR A 103 10.59 12.48 5.65
N THR A 104 10.75 11.72 4.57
CA THR A 104 10.16 12.01 3.26
C THR A 104 8.64 11.81 3.29
N MET A 105 7.89 12.76 2.73
CA MET A 105 6.43 12.74 2.65
C MET A 105 5.95 11.86 1.47
N THR A 106 4.65 11.63 1.35
CA THR A 106 4.05 10.68 0.38
C THR A 106 4.42 10.98 -1.07
N GLY A 107 4.32 12.22 -1.49
CA GLY A 107 4.73 12.68 -2.83
C GLY A 107 6.24 12.61 -3.03
N GLY A 108 7.03 13.01 -2.02
CA GLY A 108 8.49 12.90 -2.07
C GLY A 108 8.97 11.46 -2.23
N ARG A 109 8.32 10.49 -1.55
CA ARG A 109 8.62 9.06 -1.75
C ARG A 109 8.35 8.61 -3.17
N LEU A 110 7.25 9.04 -3.74
CA LEU A 110 6.91 8.75 -5.12
C LEU A 110 7.93 9.40 -6.08
N LEU A 111 8.31 10.66 -5.84
CA LEU A 111 9.31 11.37 -6.63
C LEU A 111 10.67 10.63 -6.68
N ARG A 112 11.12 10.08 -5.55
CA ARG A 112 12.35 9.27 -5.47
C ARG A 112 12.28 7.95 -6.24
N LEU A 113 11.09 7.52 -6.64
CA LEU A 113 10.89 6.35 -7.49
C LEU A 113 10.79 6.69 -8.99
N ARG A 114 10.83 7.98 -9.38
CA ARG A 114 10.63 8.44 -10.76
C ARG A 114 11.45 7.66 -11.79
N GLU A 115 12.76 7.55 -11.58
CA GLU A 115 13.64 6.84 -12.51
C GLU A 115 13.33 5.34 -12.62
N LYS A 116 12.92 4.72 -11.51
CA LYS A 116 12.56 3.29 -11.47
C LYS A 116 11.21 3.00 -12.11
N ILE A 117 10.27 3.93 -11.98
CA ILE A 117 8.94 3.86 -12.60
C ILE A 117 9.06 4.14 -14.10
N GLY A 118 9.87 5.14 -14.49
CA GLY A 118 10.02 5.56 -15.88
C GLY A 118 8.78 6.29 -16.40
N ASN A 119 8.50 6.11 -17.70
CA ASN A 119 7.46 6.84 -18.41
C ASN A 119 6.17 6.03 -18.61
N ASP A 120 5.96 4.97 -17.83
CA ASP A 120 4.78 4.13 -17.95
C ASP A 120 3.68 4.54 -16.95
N THR A 121 2.43 4.32 -17.31
CA THR A 121 1.32 4.31 -16.35
C THR A 121 1.60 3.27 -15.25
N PHE A 122 1.34 3.62 -14.00
CA PHE A 122 1.58 2.75 -12.86
C PHE A 122 0.42 2.83 -11.86
N MET A 123 0.36 1.83 -10.99
CA MET A 123 -0.60 1.81 -9.87
C MET A 123 0.10 2.21 -8.58
N LEU A 124 -0.65 2.80 -7.65
CA LEU A 124 -0.15 3.18 -6.33
C LEU A 124 -1.18 2.81 -5.26
N THR A 125 -0.67 2.35 -4.11
CA THR A 125 -1.48 2.16 -2.90
C THR A 125 -0.67 2.46 -1.64
N TYR A 126 -1.38 2.60 -0.51
CA TYR A 126 -0.77 2.68 0.82
C TYR A 126 -0.52 1.27 1.36
N GLY A 127 0.53 1.12 2.19
CA GLY A 127 0.94 -0.18 2.72
C GLY A 127 0.14 -0.68 3.92
N ASP A 128 -0.95 0.01 4.30
CA ASP A 128 -1.74 -0.26 5.51
C ASP A 128 -3.25 -0.39 5.26
N GLY A 129 -3.69 -0.45 4.00
CA GLY A 129 -5.08 -0.59 3.62
C GLY A 129 -5.34 -1.76 2.68
N VAL A 130 -6.28 -2.63 3.04
CA VAL A 130 -6.80 -3.71 2.18
C VAL A 130 -8.19 -3.36 1.66
N SER A 131 -8.52 -3.89 0.49
CA SER A 131 -9.80 -3.65 -0.17
C SER A 131 -10.15 -4.84 -1.06
N ASN A 132 -11.38 -4.87 -1.56
CA ASN A 132 -11.85 -5.81 -2.58
C ASN A 132 -12.09 -5.12 -3.93
N VAL A 133 -11.45 -3.98 -4.19
CA VAL A 133 -11.59 -3.25 -5.45
C VAL A 133 -11.11 -4.09 -6.63
N ASP A 134 -11.88 -4.12 -7.71
CA ASP A 134 -11.44 -4.73 -8.97
C ASP A 134 -10.37 -3.85 -9.63
N LEU A 135 -9.10 -4.26 -9.49
CA LEU A 135 -7.95 -3.52 -9.99
C LEU A 135 -7.87 -3.51 -11.53
N SER A 136 -8.41 -4.54 -12.17
CA SER A 136 -8.49 -4.60 -13.64
C SER A 136 -9.52 -3.60 -14.17
N ALA A 137 -10.68 -3.52 -13.51
CA ALA A 137 -11.71 -2.52 -13.83
C ALA A 137 -11.21 -1.09 -13.53
N LEU A 138 -10.50 -0.88 -12.43
CA LEU A 138 -9.88 0.42 -12.10
C LEU A 138 -8.92 0.87 -13.18
N LEU A 139 -8.03 -0.01 -13.65
CA LEU A 139 -7.09 0.29 -14.72
C LEU A 139 -7.81 0.58 -16.05
N GLN A 140 -8.82 -0.20 -16.37
CA GLN A 140 -9.62 0.01 -17.58
C GLN A 140 -10.36 1.36 -17.54
N PHE A 141 -10.93 1.72 -16.39
CA PHE A 141 -11.56 3.02 -16.16
C PHE A 141 -10.57 4.17 -16.37
N HIS A 142 -9.34 4.05 -15.79
CA HIS A 142 -8.27 5.04 -15.97
C HIS A 142 -7.92 5.25 -17.46
N ARG A 143 -7.77 4.16 -18.20
CA ARG A 143 -7.45 4.22 -19.64
C ARG A 143 -8.55 4.87 -20.44
N ASN A 144 -9.81 4.60 -20.12
CA ASN A 144 -10.98 5.09 -20.86
C ASN A 144 -11.15 6.61 -20.74
N HIS A 145 -10.98 7.19 -19.55
CA HIS A 145 -11.15 8.65 -19.38
C HIS A 145 -9.89 9.45 -19.73
N GLY A 146 -8.71 8.80 -19.83
CA GLY A 146 -7.46 9.37 -20.31
C GLY A 146 -6.85 10.48 -19.45
N ARG A 147 -7.36 10.75 -18.25
CA ARG A 147 -6.82 11.77 -17.33
C ARG A 147 -5.54 11.27 -16.64
N MET A 148 -4.81 12.18 -16.00
CA MET A 148 -3.53 11.91 -15.35
C MET A 148 -3.66 10.99 -14.12
N ALA A 149 -4.72 11.15 -13.33
CA ALA A 149 -4.93 10.43 -12.10
C ALA A 149 -6.32 9.78 -12.02
N THR A 150 -6.40 8.62 -11.38
CA THR A 150 -7.63 7.95 -10.95
C THR A 150 -7.50 7.57 -9.50
N VAL A 151 -8.50 7.90 -8.69
CA VAL A 151 -8.56 7.60 -7.26
C VAL A 151 -9.76 6.72 -7.00
N THR A 152 -9.58 5.64 -6.25
CA THR A 152 -10.71 4.85 -5.73
C THR A 152 -11.38 5.62 -4.61
N ALA A 153 -12.65 5.99 -4.81
CA ALA A 153 -13.45 6.63 -3.80
C ALA A 153 -14.30 5.60 -3.06
N VAL A 154 -14.31 5.66 -1.74
CA VAL A 154 -15.10 4.77 -0.88
C VAL A 154 -15.92 5.56 0.12
N ARG A 155 -17.03 4.99 0.56
CA ARG A 155 -17.81 5.50 1.70
C ARG A 155 -17.48 4.63 2.91
N PRO A 156 -16.80 5.18 3.94
CA PRO A 156 -16.54 4.41 5.15
C PRO A 156 -17.86 4.08 5.86
N PRO A 157 -17.99 2.89 6.47
CA PRO A 157 -19.11 2.63 7.36
C PRO A 157 -19.07 3.60 8.52
N ALA A 158 -20.23 4.13 8.92
CA ALA A 158 -20.31 4.97 10.12
C ALA A 158 -19.79 4.19 11.33
N ARG A 159 -18.90 4.81 12.13
CA ARG A 159 -18.36 4.18 13.34
C ARG A 159 -19.34 4.22 14.50
N PHE A 160 -20.29 5.15 14.48
CA PHE A 160 -21.26 5.42 15.53
C PHE A 160 -22.68 5.53 14.96
N GLY A 161 -23.69 5.36 15.81
CA GLY A 161 -25.06 5.65 15.45
C GLY A 161 -25.26 7.13 15.12
N GLY A 162 -26.09 7.42 14.13
CA GLY A 162 -26.48 8.79 13.76
C GLY A 162 -27.70 9.24 14.54
N LEU A 163 -27.74 10.49 14.94
CA LEU A 163 -28.90 11.15 15.55
C LEU A 163 -29.46 12.18 14.58
N ASN A 164 -30.76 12.11 14.32
CA ASN A 164 -31.48 13.24 13.73
C ASN A 164 -32.05 14.08 14.86
N MET A 165 -31.76 15.38 14.84
CA MET A 165 -32.12 16.32 15.89
C MET A 165 -33.09 17.36 15.34
N ASP A 166 -34.17 17.66 16.10
CA ASP A 166 -34.97 18.90 15.97
C ASP A 166 -34.75 19.75 17.22
N GLY A 167 -33.95 20.82 17.09
CA GLY A 167 -33.43 21.54 18.22
C GLY A 167 -32.66 20.65 19.19
N ASP A 168 -33.14 20.53 20.43
CA ASP A 168 -32.53 19.68 21.47
C ASP A 168 -33.20 18.28 21.57
N VAL A 169 -34.15 17.98 20.71
CA VAL A 169 -34.93 16.72 20.73
C VAL A 169 -34.38 15.74 19.69
N VAL A 170 -34.13 14.51 20.10
CA VAL A 170 -33.77 13.42 19.18
C VAL A 170 -35.02 12.88 18.49
N GLU A 171 -35.17 13.11 17.19
CA GLU A 171 -36.29 12.60 16.40
C GLU A 171 -36.10 11.14 16.00
N SER A 172 -34.88 10.77 15.63
CA SER A 172 -34.57 9.41 15.25
C SER A 172 -33.12 9.04 15.54
N PHE A 173 -32.92 7.75 15.82
CA PHE A 173 -31.61 7.12 15.96
C PHE A 173 -31.44 6.07 14.87
N THR A 174 -30.33 6.14 14.13
CA THR A 174 -30.00 5.13 13.11
C THR A 174 -28.68 4.50 13.49
N GLU A 175 -28.70 3.20 13.80
CA GLU A 175 -27.48 2.44 14.07
C GLU A 175 -26.67 2.32 12.78
N LYS A 176 -25.41 2.79 12.83
CA LYS A 176 -24.43 2.75 11.72
C LYS A 176 -25.03 3.19 10.38
N PRO A 177 -25.50 4.43 10.25
CA PRO A 177 -26.07 4.90 9.00
C PRO A 177 -25.06 4.78 7.87
N THR A 178 -25.47 4.22 6.73
CA THR A 178 -24.66 4.15 5.51
C THR A 178 -24.42 5.52 4.85
N LEU A 179 -25.06 6.56 5.34
CA LEU A 179 -25.06 7.93 4.81
C LEU A 179 -24.14 8.88 5.60
N GLY A 180 -23.19 8.35 6.39
CA GLY A 180 -22.15 9.20 7.04
C GLY A 180 -21.18 9.74 6.01
N GLU A 181 -20.97 11.03 6.06
CA GLU A 181 -19.80 11.80 5.65
C GLU A 181 -19.11 11.37 4.33
N GLY A 182 -19.59 11.85 3.21
CA GLY A 182 -18.83 12.02 1.97
C GLY A 182 -18.04 10.81 1.43
N TRP A 183 -17.45 11.00 0.27
CA TRP A 183 -16.48 10.07 -0.30
C TRP A 183 -15.10 10.35 0.28
N ILE A 184 -14.34 9.30 0.61
CA ILE A 184 -12.96 9.40 1.03
C ILE A 184 -12.02 8.67 0.07
N ASN A 185 -10.73 9.02 0.12
CA ASN A 185 -9.68 8.32 -0.63
C ASN A 185 -9.56 6.87 -0.12
N GLY A 186 -9.86 5.90 -0.99
CA GLY A 186 -9.77 4.46 -0.70
C GLY A 186 -8.40 3.85 -0.94
N GLY A 187 -7.41 4.62 -1.37
CA GLY A 187 -6.00 4.23 -1.39
C GLY A 187 -5.50 3.47 -2.62
N PHE A 188 -6.38 3.00 -3.50
CA PHE A 188 -5.98 2.37 -4.76
C PHE A 188 -6.09 3.38 -5.89
N LEU A 189 -4.94 3.71 -6.48
CA LEU A 189 -4.80 4.80 -7.45
C LEU A 189 -4.11 4.30 -8.73
N VAL A 190 -4.37 5.00 -9.82
CA VAL A 190 -3.63 4.82 -11.08
C VAL A 190 -3.15 6.19 -11.55
N PHE A 191 -1.90 6.27 -11.95
CA PHE A 191 -1.27 7.51 -12.42
C PHE A 191 -0.60 7.32 -13.77
N LYS A 192 -0.66 8.38 -14.61
CA LYS A 192 0.29 8.58 -15.69
C LYS A 192 1.59 9.18 -15.17
N PRO A 193 2.72 9.03 -15.89
CA PRO A 193 4.02 9.54 -15.45
C PRO A 193 4.06 11.07 -15.28
N GLU A 194 3.16 11.82 -15.90
CA GLU A 194 3.06 13.27 -15.76
C GLU A 194 2.77 13.72 -14.32
N ILE A 195 2.33 12.82 -13.45
CA ILE A 195 2.16 13.09 -12.01
C ILE A 195 3.47 13.58 -11.37
N PHE A 196 4.62 13.13 -11.85
CA PHE A 196 5.92 13.52 -11.32
C PHE A 196 6.25 15.01 -11.52
N ASP A 197 5.61 15.67 -12.46
CA ASP A 197 5.83 17.10 -12.73
C ASP A 197 5.14 18.00 -11.69
N TYR A 198 4.26 17.43 -10.88
CA TYR A 198 3.58 18.08 -9.74
C TYR A 198 4.29 17.85 -8.41
N LEU A 199 5.33 17.03 -8.38
CA LEU A 199 6.08 16.69 -7.18
C LEU A 199 7.43 17.42 -7.21
N VAL A 200 7.69 18.27 -6.22
CA VAL A 200 8.81 19.22 -6.25
C VAL A 200 10.01 18.68 -5.46
N ASP A 201 9.76 18.15 -4.26
CA ASP A 201 10.79 17.75 -3.29
C ASP A 201 10.33 16.65 -2.33
N ASP A 202 11.15 16.35 -1.36
CA ASP A 202 10.87 15.35 -0.31
C ASP A 202 9.68 15.71 0.61
N GLN A 203 9.30 16.97 0.68
CA GLN A 203 8.18 17.46 1.50
C GLN A 203 6.86 17.49 0.73
N SER A 204 6.88 17.15 -0.54
CA SER A 204 5.67 17.04 -1.36
C SER A 204 4.70 16.01 -0.76
N ILE A 205 3.45 16.43 -0.53
CA ILE A 205 2.36 15.58 -0.07
C ILE A 205 1.49 15.26 -1.29
N LEU A 206 1.42 13.98 -1.66
CA LEU A 206 0.72 13.53 -2.87
C LEU A 206 -0.76 13.96 -2.86
N GLU A 207 -1.42 13.86 -1.72
CA GLU A 207 -2.85 14.11 -1.54
C GLU A 207 -3.23 15.59 -1.64
N SER A 208 -2.29 16.49 -1.45
CA SER A 208 -2.56 17.94 -1.49
C SER A 208 -2.00 18.64 -2.72
N MET A 209 -1.07 18.00 -3.44
CA MET A 209 -0.39 18.63 -4.59
C MET A 209 -0.79 18.02 -5.92
N ALA A 210 -1.26 16.78 -5.94
CA ALA A 210 -1.45 16.03 -7.18
C ALA A 210 -2.79 15.26 -7.25
N LEU A 211 -3.63 15.37 -6.24
CA LEU A 211 -5.01 14.87 -6.18
C LEU A 211 -5.98 16.01 -5.88
#